data_15a4598e5d50daf96ea4f514bc0e55ab
#
_entry.id   15a4598e5d50daf96ea4f514bc0e55ab
#
_cell.length_a   1.000
_cell.length_b   1.000
_cell.length_c   1.000
_cell.angle_alpha   90.00
_cell.angle_beta   90.00
_cell.angle_gamma   90.00
#
_symmetry.space_group_name_H-M   'P 1'
#
loop_
_entity.id
_entity.type
_entity.pdbx_description
1 polymer ?
#
loop_
_entity_poly.entity_id
_entity_poly.type
_entity_poly.pdbx_seq_one_letter_code
_entity_poly.pdbx_strand_id
1 'polypeptide(L)'
;VRDFALWKAAKPGDPSWPTPWGPGRPGWHLECSAMAHAYLGEKFDIHGGGLDLVFPHHENEIAQSEAAGYGFAQRWLHNAWVTQSGEKMSKSLGNTLQVHEILKSFRGIELRWYLGGAHYRSMLEYSPEALQEAATNFRRIENFLNRATEVLGAVPTAIIGDAFTAAMNDDLAVPAALATISENLRLGNQAITDNDKAAIARNASEIRGALDILGCDPFDAAFASTGGSDLSAALDGTIKLALAERAAARERKDFAASDAIRDGLAALGITIEDTAQGPRWSIN
;
A
#
# COMPACT_ATOMS: atom_id res chain seq x y z
N VAL A 1 -15.61 -23.07 -26.87
CA VAL A 1 -16.41 -24.02 -26.09
C VAL A 1 -17.41 -23.21 -25.28
N ARG A 2 -18.72 -23.47 -25.49
CA ARG A 2 -19.80 -22.74 -24.80
C ARG A 2 -20.26 -23.44 -23.53
N ASP A 3 -19.96 -24.75 -23.41
CA ASP A 3 -20.38 -25.58 -22.27
C ASP A 3 -19.36 -25.56 -21.15
N PHE A 4 -19.82 -25.58 -19.91
CA PHE A 4 -19.00 -25.66 -18.71
C PHE A 4 -19.64 -26.60 -17.68
N ALA A 5 -18.80 -27.17 -16.81
CA ALA A 5 -19.26 -28.16 -15.84
C ALA A 5 -19.94 -27.47 -14.65
N LEU A 6 -21.25 -27.73 -14.47
CA LEU A 6 -21.98 -27.34 -13.27
C LEU A 6 -21.63 -28.23 -12.08
N TRP A 7 -21.53 -29.53 -12.32
CA TRP A 7 -21.25 -30.56 -11.30
C TRP A 7 -20.22 -31.55 -11.82
N LYS A 8 -19.28 -31.94 -10.99
CA LYS A 8 -18.19 -32.84 -11.34
C LYS A 8 -18.29 -34.10 -10.51
N ALA A 9 -18.11 -35.29 -11.13
CA ALA A 9 -17.99 -36.53 -10.40
C ALA A 9 -16.84 -36.47 -9.39
N ALA A 10 -17.09 -36.98 -8.18
CA ALA A 10 -16.08 -37.03 -7.14
C ALA A 10 -14.95 -37.99 -7.49
N LYS A 11 -13.71 -37.58 -7.15
CA LYS A 11 -12.55 -38.45 -7.15
C LYS A 11 -12.30 -38.99 -5.73
N PRO A 12 -11.59 -40.12 -5.56
CA PRO A 12 -11.19 -40.57 -4.24
C PRO A 12 -10.48 -39.46 -3.44
N GLY A 13 -10.99 -39.18 -2.24
CA GLY A 13 -10.46 -38.12 -1.37
C GLY A 13 -11.06 -36.73 -1.58
N ASP A 14 -11.87 -36.49 -2.63
CA ASP A 14 -12.58 -35.23 -2.82
C ASP A 14 -13.77 -35.15 -1.83
N PRO A 15 -14.06 -33.94 -1.28
CA PRO A 15 -15.37 -33.66 -0.70
C PRO A 15 -16.46 -33.94 -1.73
N SER A 16 -17.55 -34.60 -1.31
CA SER A 16 -18.61 -34.96 -2.26
C SER A 16 -19.98 -34.97 -1.59
N TRP A 17 -20.99 -34.75 -2.40
CA TRP A 17 -22.40 -34.78 -2.01
C TRP A 17 -23.17 -35.77 -2.91
N PRO A 18 -24.18 -36.45 -2.38
CA PRO A 18 -25.00 -37.34 -3.18
C PRO A 18 -25.86 -36.55 -4.17
N THR A 19 -25.95 -37.03 -5.40
CA THR A 19 -26.87 -36.51 -6.41
C THR A 19 -27.55 -37.66 -7.13
N PRO A 20 -28.64 -37.42 -7.89
CA PRO A 20 -29.27 -38.45 -8.71
C PRO A 20 -28.32 -39.09 -9.75
N TRP A 21 -27.21 -38.40 -10.05
CA TRP A 21 -26.22 -38.88 -11.03
C TRP A 21 -24.97 -39.51 -10.38
N GLY A 22 -25.00 -39.72 -9.07
CA GLY A 22 -23.89 -40.23 -8.28
C GLY A 22 -23.20 -39.16 -7.42
N PRO A 23 -22.23 -39.58 -6.59
CA PRO A 23 -21.47 -38.64 -5.76
C PRO A 23 -20.69 -37.61 -6.60
N GLY A 24 -20.72 -36.35 -6.20
CA GLY A 24 -20.02 -35.32 -6.94
C GLY A 24 -19.82 -34.03 -6.14
N ARG A 25 -19.19 -33.08 -6.76
CA ARG A 25 -18.92 -31.75 -6.20
C ARG A 25 -19.26 -30.64 -7.20
N PRO A 26 -19.55 -29.43 -6.74
CA PRO A 26 -19.84 -28.29 -7.62
C PRO A 26 -18.66 -27.97 -8.55
N GLY A 27 -18.98 -27.45 -9.72
CA GLY A 27 -18.00 -26.77 -10.56
C GLY A 27 -17.63 -25.43 -9.97
N TRP A 28 -16.43 -24.94 -10.25
CA TRP A 28 -15.87 -23.72 -9.68
C TRP A 28 -16.81 -22.49 -9.80
N HIS A 29 -17.44 -22.29 -10.96
CA HIS A 29 -18.34 -21.16 -11.17
C HIS A 29 -19.59 -21.24 -10.27
N LEU A 30 -20.13 -22.46 -10.11
CA LEU A 30 -21.31 -22.69 -9.27
C LEU A 30 -21.04 -22.41 -7.79
N GLU A 31 -19.81 -22.65 -7.32
CA GLU A 31 -19.42 -22.32 -5.94
C GLU A 31 -19.60 -20.82 -5.68
N CYS A 32 -19.07 -19.97 -6.58
CA CYS A 32 -19.17 -18.52 -6.44
C CYS A 32 -20.60 -18.00 -6.61
N SER A 33 -21.35 -18.52 -7.59
CA SER A 33 -22.76 -18.14 -7.79
C SER A 33 -23.61 -18.46 -6.55
N ALA A 34 -23.44 -19.65 -5.98
CA ALA A 34 -24.17 -20.07 -4.79
C ALA A 34 -23.76 -19.27 -3.53
N MET A 35 -22.46 -19.03 -3.34
CA MET A 35 -21.96 -18.24 -2.21
C MET A 35 -22.40 -16.78 -2.29
N ALA A 36 -22.33 -16.17 -3.48
CA ALA A 36 -22.81 -14.80 -3.69
C ALA A 36 -24.28 -14.68 -3.33
N HIS A 37 -25.14 -15.60 -3.82
CA HIS A 37 -26.56 -15.62 -3.46
C HIS A 37 -26.78 -15.83 -1.96
N ALA A 38 -26.07 -16.76 -1.32
CA ALA A 38 -26.24 -17.09 0.09
C ALA A 38 -25.84 -15.95 1.04
N TYR A 39 -24.81 -15.20 0.73
CA TYR A 39 -24.26 -14.17 1.61
C TYR A 39 -24.65 -12.75 1.25
N LEU A 40 -24.91 -12.47 -0.04
CA LEU A 40 -25.19 -11.12 -0.54
C LEU A 40 -26.63 -10.97 -1.07
N GLY A 41 -27.37 -12.08 -1.22
CA GLY A 41 -28.71 -12.07 -1.76
C GLY A 41 -28.78 -12.17 -3.29
N GLU A 42 -29.98 -11.97 -3.84
CA GLU A 42 -30.22 -12.12 -5.27
C GLU A 42 -29.56 -11.04 -6.14
N LYS A 43 -29.33 -9.87 -5.56
CA LYS A 43 -28.68 -8.72 -6.21
C LYS A 43 -27.76 -8.05 -5.21
N PHE A 44 -26.57 -7.69 -5.67
CA PHE A 44 -25.58 -7.00 -4.83
C PHE A 44 -24.83 -5.94 -5.66
N ASP A 45 -24.09 -5.06 -4.97
CA ASP A 45 -23.61 -3.85 -5.61
C ASP A 45 -22.37 -4.09 -6.48
N ILE A 46 -21.36 -4.79 -5.98
CA ILE A 46 -20.05 -4.89 -6.60
C ILE A 46 -19.58 -6.33 -6.65
N HIS A 47 -19.11 -6.77 -7.82
CA HIS A 47 -18.34 -7.99 -8.02
C HIS A 47 -17.04 -7.66 -8.75
N GLY A 48 -15.95 -8.27 -8.32
CA GLY A 48 -14.64 -7.95 -8.88
C GLY A 48 -13.72 -9.15 -8.99
N GLY A 49 -12.68 -8.99 -9.79
CA GLY A 49 -11.64 -9.99 -9.97
C GLY A 49 -10.59 -9.55 -10.98
N GLY A 50 -9.68 -10.44 -11.32
CA GLY A 50 -8.71 -10.20 -12.37
C GLY A 50 -9.35 -10.22 -13.77
N LEU A 51 -8.72 -9.58 -14.75
CA LEU A 51 -9.16 -9.59 -16.14
C LEU A 51 -9.35 -11.00 -16.71
N ASP A 52 -8.61 -11.98 -16.23
CA ASP A 52 -8.70 -13.39 -16.63
C ASP A 52 -9.97 -14.08 -16.14
N LEU A 53 -10.67 -13.50 -15.17
CA LEU A 53 -11.95 -14.02 -14.67
C LEU A 53 -13.16 -13.52 -15.46
N VAL A 54 -13.03 -12.47 -16.28
CA VAL A 54 -14.13 -11.96 -17.11
C VAL A 54 -14.75 -13.12 -17.88
N PHE A 55 -13.90 -13.89 -18.56
CA PHE A 55 -14.30 -15.09 -19.27
C PHE A 55 -13.31 -16.24 -18.97
N PRO A 56 -13.79 -17.45 -18.67
CA PRO A 56 -15.21 -17.84 -18.64
C PRO A 56 -15.92 -17.65 -17.28
N HIS A 57 -15.19 -17.28 -16.19
CA HIS A 57 -15.69 -17.42 -14.82
C HIS A 57 -16.90 -16.53 -14.52
N HIS A 58 -16.75 -15.22 -14.65
CA HIS A 58 -17.80 -14.25 -14.32
C HIS A 58 -19.01 -14.36 -15.28
N GLU A 59 -18.78 -14.58 -16.57
CA GLU A 59 -19.84 -14.83 -17.52
C GLU A 59 -20.67 -16.07 -17.14
N ASN A 60 -20.02 -17.13 -16.64
CA ASN A 60 -20.69 -18.33 -16.19
C ASN A 60 -21.46 -18.12 -14.89
N GLU A 61 -20.95 -17.27 -13.96
CA GLU A 61 -21.67 -16.90 -12.74
C GLU A 61 -22.95 -16.13 -13.06
N ILE A 62 -22.91 -15.20 -14.03
CA ILE A 62 -24.09 -14.49 -14.51
C ILE A 62 -25.08 -15.47 -15.11
N ALA A 63 -24.63 -16.33 -16.03
CA ALA A 63 -25.50 -17.30 -16.70
C ALA A 63 -26.18 -18.26 -15.69
N GLN A 64 -25.48 -18.69 -14.66
CA GLN A 64 -26.00 -19.57 -13.59
C GLN A 64 -27.06 -18.85 -12.74
N SER A 65 -26.76 -17.60 -12.33
CA SER A 65 -27.66 -16.82 -11.47
C SER A 65 -28.95 -16.44 -12.24
N GLU A 66 -28.83 -15.99 -13.47
CA GLU A 66 -29.98 -15.66 -14.31
C GLU A 66 -30.83 -16.89 -14.65
N ALA A 67 -30.20 -18.04 -14.93
CA ALA A 67 -30.92 -19.30 -15.17
C ALA A 67 -31.66 -19.80 -13.92
N ALA A 68 -31.17 -19.47 -12.72
CA ALA A 68 -31.86 -19.73 -11.46
C ALA A 68 -32.97 -18.74 -11.13
N GLY A 69 -33.17 -17.70 -11.94
CA GLY A 69 -34.17 -16.66 -11.73
C GLY A 69 -33.71 -15.52 -10.83
N TYR A 70 -32.42 -15.47 -10.49
CA TYR A 70 -31.81 -14.41 -9.67
C TYR A 70 -31.27 -13.30 -10.54
N GLY A 71 -31.05 -12.11 -9.94
CA GLY A 71 -30.13 -11.13 -10.46
C GLY A 71 -28.70 -11.45 -10.10
N PHE A 72 -27.78 -10.51 -10.36
CA PHE A 72 -26.37 -10.62 -9.96
C PHE A 72 -25.79 -9.24 -9.65
N ALA A 73 -24.49 -9.05 -9.79
CA ALA A 73 -23.80 -7.81 -9.49
C ALA A 73 -24.25 -6.64 -10.39
N GLN A 74 -24.38 -5.44 -9.81
CA GLN A 74 -24.73 -4.23 -10.54
C GLN A 74 -23.52 -3.52 -11.15
N ARG A 75 -22.34 -3.69 -10.53
CA ARG A 75 -21.09 -3.08 -10.95
C ARG A 75 -20.00 -4.13 -10.98
N TRP A 76 -19.13 -4.05 -11.99
CA TRP A 76 -18.04 -4.97 -12.21
C TRP A 76 -16.71 -4.23 -12.22
N LEU A 77 -15.76 -4.71 -11.40
CA LEU A 77 -14.41 -4.19 -11.36
C LEU A 77 -13.43 -5.29 -11.74
N HIS A 78 -12.68 -5.10 -12.83
CA HIS A 78 -11.67 -6.04 -13.26
C HIS A 78 -10.30 -5.39 -13.22
N ASN A 79 -9.42 -5.91 -12.35
CA ASN A 79 -8.06 -5.41 -12.27
C ASN A 79 -7.14 -6.10 -13.27
N ALA A 80 -6.23 -5.30 -13.80
CA ALA A 80 -5.09 -5.80 -14.53
C ALA A 80 -4.12 -6.56 -13.60
N TRP A 81 -3.09 -7.15 -14.18
CA TRP A 81 -2.17 -8.02 -13.46
C TRP A 81 -0.93 -7.29 -12.97
N VAL A 82 -0.31 -7.87 -11.96
CA VAL A 82 1.09 -7.62 -11.65
C VAL A 82 1.93 -8.50 -12.57
N THR A 83 2.84 -7.87 -13.32
CA THR A 83 3.74 -8.53 -14.27
C THR A 83 5.18 -8.48 -13.76
N GLN A 84 6.01 -9.39 -14.23
CA GLN A 84 7.45 -9.38 -14.02
C GLN A 84 8.14 -9.73 -15.34
N SER A 85 9.04 -8.87 -15.79
CA SER A 85 9.68 -8.98 -17.10
C SER A 85 8.69 -9.05 -18.28
N GLY A 86 7.58 -8.31 -18.16
CA GLY A 86 6.52 -8.28 -19.16
C GLY A 86 5.58 -9.49 -19.16
N GLU A 87 5.79 -10.46 -18.28
CA GLU A 87 4.98 -11.68 -18.18
C GLU A 87 4.10 -11.66 -16.93
N LYS A 88 2.89 -12.22 -17.05
CA LYS A 88 2.01 -12.44 -15.90
C LYS A 88 2.69 -13.35 -14.89
N MET A 89 2.70 -12.97 -13.61
CA MET A 89 3.18 -13.86 -12.55
C MET A 89 2.30 -15.08 -12.43
N SER A 90 2.89 -16.28 -12.44
CA SER A 90 2.18 -17.52 -12.22
C SER A 90 3.04 -18.56 -11.53
N LYS A 91 2.38 -19.46 -10.76
CA LYS A 91 3.08 -20.59 -10.10
C LYS A 91 3.74 -21.52 -11.10
N SER A 92 3.15 -21.70 -12.28
CA SER A 92 3.67 -22.59 -13.32
C SER A 92 4.96 -22.06 -13.98
N LEU A 93 5.16 -20.74 -13.98
CA LEU A 93 6.38 -20.11 -14.48
C LEU A 93 7.46 -19.93 -13.40
N GLY A 94 7.13 -20.23 -12.13
CA GLY A 94 8.07 -20.08 -11.02
C GLY A 94 8.46 -18.64 -10.71
N ASN A 95 7.79 -17.65 -11.32
CA ASN A 95 8.04 -16.22 -11.16
C ASN A 95 7.09 -15.54 -10.15
N THR A 96 6.52 -16.31 -9.23
CA THR A 96 5.65 -15.76 -8.18
C THR A 96 6.47 -15.10 -7.10
N LEU A 97 6.16 -13.86 -6.83
CA LEU A 97 6.74 -13.12 -5.72
C LEU A 97 5.96 -13.41 -4.44
N GLN A 98 6.64 -13.94 -3.44
CA GLN A 98 6.03 -14.21 -2.15
C GLN A 98 6.07 -12.95 -1.29
N VAL A 99 4.90 -12.46 -0.85
CA VAL A 99 4.81 -11.25 -0.01
C VAL A 99 5.71 -11.35 1.22
N HIS A 100 5.77 -12.52 1.88
CA HIS A 100 6.61 -12.71 3.06
C HIS A 100 8.11 -12.59 2.78
N GLU A 101 8.58 -12.83 1.55
CA GLU A 101 9.98 -12.61 1.17
C GLU A 101 10.25 -11.12 0.99
N ILE A 102 9.32 -10.37 0.38
CA ILE A 102 9.44 -8.91 0.24
C ILE A 102 9.48 -8.25 1.61
N LEU A 103 8.63 -8.71 2.53
CA LEU A 103 8.53 -8.13 3.88
C LEU A 103 9.78 -8.33 4.75
N LYS A 104 10.76 -9.12 4.30
CA LYS A 104 12.09 -9.18 4.95
C LYS A 104 12.93 -7.93 4.69
N SER A 105 12.66 -7.20 3.61
CA SER A 105 13.46 -6.04 3.17
C SER A 105 12.67 -4.73 3.13
N PHE A 106 11.33 -4.81 3.06
CA PHE A 106 10.44 -3.66 2.96
C PHE A 106 9.34 -3.74 4.02
N ARG A 107 8.86 -2.58 4.47
CA ARG A 107 7.71 -2.50 5.36
C ARG A 107 6.41 -2.81 4.60
N GLY A 108 5.43 -3.39 5.29
CA GLY A 108 4.13 -3.72 4.69
C GLY A 108 3.43 -2.49 4.09
N ILE A 109 3.56 -1.32 4.73
CA ILE A 109 3.00 -0.06 4.25
C ILE A 109 3.65 0.41 2.94
N GLU A 110 4.96 0.19 2.76
CA GLU A 110 5.69 0.54 1.53
C GLU A 110 5.28 -0.36 0.36
N LEU A 111 5.12 -1.67 0.63
CA LEU A 111 4.61 -2.61 -0.36
C LEU A 111 3.16 -2.27 -0.75
N ARG A 112 2.32 -1.92 0.24
CA ARG A 112 0.94 -1.49 -0.01
C ARG A 112 0.88 -0.22 -0.86
N TRP A 113 1.72 0.77 -0.54
CA TRP A 113 1.85 2.00 -1.32
C TRP A 113 2.24 1.74 -2.77
N TYR A 114 3.20 0.84 -3.00
CA TYR A 114 3.61 0.44 -4.33
C TYR A 114 2.49 -0.25 -5.12
N LEU A 115 1.88 -1.29 -4.53
CA LEU A 115 0.83 -2.07 -5.20
C LEU A 115 -0.43 -1.24 -5.46
N GLY A 116 -0.80 -0.35 -4.54
CA GLY A 116 -1.96 0.53 -4.65
C GLY A 116 -1.71 1.77 -5.52
N GLY A 117 -0.47 2.04 -5.95
CA GLY A 117 -0.13 3.26 -6.68
C GLY A 117 -0.51 3.27 -8.16
N ALA A 118 -0.75 2.11 -8.75
CA ALA A 118 -1.21 1.99 -10.13
C ALA A 118 -2.75 2.07 -10.19
N HIS A 119 -3.28 2.54 -11.32
CA HIS A 119 -4.71 2.39 -11.59
C HIS A 119 -5.05 0.90 -11.73
N TYR A 120 -6.17 0.45 -11.13
CA TYR A 120 -6.51 -0.97 -11.10
C TYR A 120 -6.67 -1.61 -12.49
N ARG A 121 -7.00 -0.83 -13.53
CA ARG A 121 -7.09 -1.28 -14.93
C ARG A 121 -5.74 -1.34 -15.65
N SER A 122 -4.66 -0.88 -15.02
CA SER A 122 -3.32 -0.84 -15.62
C SER A 122 -2.46 -1.98 -15.11
N MET A 123 -1.65 -2.57 -16.00
CA MET A 123 -0.64 -3.53 -15.59
C MET A 123 0.38 -2.86 -14.66
N LEU A 124 0.76 -3.54 -13.60
CA LEU A 124 1.81 -3.11 -12.69
C LEU A 124 3.04 -4.00 -12.93
N GLU A 125 4.07 -3.44 -13.54
CA GLU A 125 5.34 -4.15 -13.71
C GLU A 125 6.12 -4.12 -12.39
N TYR A 126 6.34 -5.29 -11.81
CA TYR A 126 7.13 -5.41 -10.59
C TYR A 126 8.61 -5.49 -10.91
N SER A 127 9.37 -4.65 -10.23
CA SER A 127 10.81 -4.84 -10.03
C SER A 127 11.23 -4.41 -8.62
N PRO A 128 12.33 -4.96 -8.07
CA PRO A 128 12.88 -4.51 -6.79
C PRO A 128 13.19 -3.01 -6.79
N GLU A 129 13.68 -2.49 -7.91
CA GLU A 129 14.05 -1.08 -8.08
C GLU A 129 12.81 -0.17 -8.03
N ALA A 130 11.72 -0.56 -8.70
CA ALA A 130 10.46 0.17 -8.67
C ALA A 130 9.84 0.18 -7.26
N LEU A 131 9.91 -0.93 -6.54
CA LEU A 131 9.48 -0.99 -5.15
C LEU A 131 10.35 -0.11 -4.25
N GLN A 132 11.68 -0.13 -4.44
CA GLN A 132 12.61 0.73 -3.69
C GLN A 132 12.34 2.22 -3.94
N GLU A 133 12.05 2.60 -5.17
CA GLU A 133 11.68 3.97 -5.53
C GLU A 133 10.36 4.37 -4.84
N ALA A 134 9.34 3.52 -4.91
CA ALA A 134 8.05 3.76 -4.24
C ALA A 134 8.22 3.88 -2.72
N ALA A 135 9.03 3.02 -2.09
CA ALA A 135 9.35 3.10 -0.67
C ALA A 135 10.05 4.42 -0.31
N THR A 136 11.00 4.86 -1.13
CA THR A 136 11.70 6.12 -0.95
C THR A 136 10.74 7.32 -1.05
N ASN A 137 9.83 7.29 -2.02
CA ASN A 137 8.81 8.34 -2.18
C ASN A 137 7.84 8.37 -0.99
N PHE A 138 7.42 7.20 -0.49
CA PHE A 138 6.58 7.10 0.69
C PHE A 138 7.26 7.68 1.95
N ARG A 139 8.54 7.35 2.18
CA ARG A 139 9.32 7.89 3.31
C ARG A 139 9.44 9.41 3.28
N ARG A 140 9.47 10.05 2.10
CA ARG A 140 9.43 11.52 2.00
C ARG A 140 8.12 12.09 2.54
N ILE A 141 7.01 11.41 2.30
CA ILE A 141 5.71 11.79 2.84
C ILE A 141 5.69 11.64 4.36
N GLU A 142 6.17 10.51 4.89
CA GLU A 142 6.28 10.27 6.34
C GLU A 142 7.15 11.33 7.02
N ASN A 143 8.32 11.64 6.45
CA ASN A 143 9.23 12.66 6.98
C ASN A 143 8.57 14.05 7.03
N PHE A 144 7.78 14.41 6.03
CA PHE A 144 7.01 15.64 6.05
C PHE A 144 5.97 15.62 7.17
N LEU A 145 5.18 14.56 7.30
CA LEU A 145 4.14 14.44 8.32
C LEU A 145 4.72 14.48 9.74
N ASN A 146 5.88 13.85 9.97
CA ASN A 146 6.60 13.91 11.24
C ASN A 146 7.05 15.35 11.56
N ARG A 147 7.65 16.05 10.59
CA ARG A 147 8.04 17.46 10.78
C ARG A 147 6.84 18.38 11.01
N ALA A 148 5.74 18.16 10.29
CA ALA A 148 4.50 18.87 10.50
C ALA A 148 3.97 18.68 11.93
N THR A 149 3.98 17.44 12.43
CA THR A 149 3.61 17.10 13.80
C THR A 149 4.48 17.81 14.82
N GLU A 150 5.80 17.86 14.63
CA GLU A 150 6.73 18.59 15.50
C GLU A 150 6.43 20.11 15.53
N VAL A 151 6.24 20.72 14.36
CA VAL A 151 5.98 22.19 14.26
C VAL A 151 4.62 22.58 14.84
N LEU A 152 3.62 21.72 14.67
CA LEU A 152 2.26 21.96 15.15
C LEU A 152 2.07 21.55 16.61
N GLY A 153 2.93 20.69 17.16
CA GLY A 153 2.84 20.14 18.51
C GLY A 153 1.79 19.04 18.67
N ALA A 154 1.16 18.61 17.58
CA ALA A 154 0.17 17.52 17.56
C ALA A 154 0.09 16.90 16.16
N VAL A 155 -0.30 15.63 16.11
CA VAL A 155 -0.56 14.95 14.84
C VAL A 155 -1.75 15.62 14.13
N PRO A 156 -1.60 16.07 12.88
CA PRO A 156 -2.69 16.72 12.13
C PRO A 156 -3.89 15.78 11.99
N THR A 157 -5.10 16.32 12.11
CA THR A 157 -6.33 15.52 11.88
C THR A 157 -6.46 15.17 10.39
N ALA A 158 -6.79 13.92 10.08
CA ALA A 158 -7.02 13.48 8.70
C ALA A 158 -8.27 14.16 8.12
N ILE A 159 -8.14 14.79 6.95
CA ILE A 159 -9.23 15.45 6.22
C ILE A 159 -9.13 15.07 4.76
N ILE A 160 -10.23 14.61 4.17
CA ILE A 160 -10.26 14.25 2.75
C ILE A 160 -10.43 15.52 1.92
N GLY A 161 -9.42 15.85 1.09
CA GLY A 161 -9.44 17.00 0.21
C GLY A 161 -10.35 16.83 -1.00
N ASP A 162 -10.90 17.93 -1.53
CA ASP A 162 -11.80 17.90 -2.70
C ASP A 162 -11.12 17.36 -3.96
N ALA A 163 -9.86 17.71 -4.20
CA ALA A 163 -9.10 17.25 -5.36
C ALA A 163 -8.86 15.73 -5.31
N PHE A 164 -8.54 15.18 -4.12
CA PHE A 164 -8.45 13.74 -3.92
C PHE A 164 -9.80 13.06 -4.15
N THR A 165 -10.86 13.62 -3.59
CA THR A 165 -12.24 13.10 -3.77
C THR A 165 -12.63 13.07 -5.24
N ALA A 166 -12.34 14.14 -5.99
CA ALA A 166 -12.63 14.20 -7.42
C ALA A 166 -11.89 13.10 -8.20
N ALA A 167 -10.60 12.87 -7.90
CA ALA A 167 -9.80 11.82 -8.52
C ALA A 167 -10.35 10.42 -8.21
N MET A 168 -10.70 10.16 -6.94
CA MET A 168 -11.23 8.85 -6.55
C MET A 168 -12.64 8.59 -7.08
N ASN A 169 -13.45 9.62 -7.29
CA ASN A 169 -14.77 9.50 -7.91
C ASN A 169 -14.71 9.30 -9.42
N ASP A 170 -13.56 9.52 -10.05
CA ASP A 170 -13.33 9.26 -11.46
C ASP A 170 -12.68 7.87 -11.66
N ASP A 171 -13.50 6.84 -11.57
CA ASP A 171 -13.09 5.42 -11.74
C ASP A 171 -11.89 5.00 -10.86
N LEU A 172 -11.82 5.48 -9.63
CA LEU A 172 -10.72 5.21 -8.71
C LEU A 172 -9.35 5.58 -9.32
N ALA A 173 -9.24 6.78 -9.89
CA ALA A 173 -8.02 7.25 -10.55
C ALA A 173 -6.88 7.50 -9.55
N VAL A 174 -6.38 6.42 -8.91
CA VAL A 174 -5.32 6.50 -7.90
C VAL A 174 -4.09 7.29 -8.36
N PRO A 175 -3.58 7.17 -9.60
CA PRO A 175 -2.46 8.00 -10.02
C PRO A 175 -2.73 9.51 -9.93
N ALA A 176 -3.96 9.95 -10.25
CA ALA A 176 -4.36 11.35 -10.08
C ALA A 176 -4.49 11.72 -8.60
N ALA A 177 -5.02 10.81 -7.77
CA ALA A 177 -5.07 10.99 -6.32
C ALA A 177 -3.67 11.14 -5.71
N LEU A 178 -2.68 10.35 -6.14
CA LEU A 178 -1.28 10.46 -5.71
C LEU A 178 -0.63 11.78 -6.16
N ALA A 179 -1.05 12.33 -7.30
CA ALA A 179 -0.59 13.64 -7.72
C ALA A 179 -1.05 14.75 -6.75
N THR A 180 -2.26 14.64 -6.17
CA THR A 180 -2.72 15.58 -5.14
C THR A 180 -1.90 15.49 -3.86
N ILE A 181 -1.52 14.27 -3.43
CA ILE A 181 -0.62 14.07 -2.28
C ILE A 181 0.75 14.72 -2.56
N SER A 182 1.29 14.54 -3.76
CA SER A 182 2.58 15.12 -4.16
C SER A 182 2.56 16.65 -4.16
N GLU A 183 1.47 17.26 -4.63
CA GLU A 183 1.31 18.71 -4.61
C GLU A 183 1.16 19.24 -3.18
N ASN A 184 0.34 18.61 -2.34
CA ASN A 184 0.23 18.95 -0.93
C ASN A 184 1.56 18.79 -0.18
N LEU A 185 2.36 17.77 -0.51
CA LEU A 185 3.70 17.59 0.03
C LEU A 185 4.62 18.75 -0.35
N ARG A 186 4.60 19.17 -1.62
CA ARG A 186 5.39 20.32 -2.10
C ARG A 186 5.00 21.61 -1.40
N LEU A 187 3.69 21.91 -1.33
CA LEU A 187 3.14 23.10 -0.67
C LEU A 187 3.40 23.09 0.84
N GLY A 188 3.24 21.92 1.48
CA GLY A 188 3.50 21.74 2.90
C GLY A 188 4.96 21.95 3.27
N ASN A 189 5.91 21.47 2.45
CA ASN A 189 7.34 21.74 2.64
C ASN A 189 7.68 23.23 2.49
N GLN A 190 7.05 23.91 1.52
CA GLN A 190 7.20 25.35 1.38
C GLN A 190 6.65 26.08 2.62
N ALA A 191 5.47 25.68 3.11
CA ALA A 191 4.86 26.25 4.30
C ALA A 191 5.72 26.07 5.56
N ILE A 192 6.46 24.95 5.70
CA ILE A 192 7.43 24.75 6.78
C ILE A 192 8.56 25.80 6.68
N THR A 193 9.08 26.03 5.48
CA THR A 193 10.12 27.03 5.23
C THR A 193 9.64 28.45 5.59
N ASP A 194 8.39 28.74 5.25
CA ASP A 194 7.76 30.06 5.47
C ASP A 194 7.20 30.24 6.89
N ASN A 195 7.28 29.20 7.75
CA ASN A 195 6.66 29.12 9.09
C ASN A 195 5.14 29.38 9.10
N ASP A 196 4.44 29.05 8.01
CA ASP A 196 2.98 29.16 7.91
C ASP A 196 2.30 27.91 8.51
N LYS A 197 2.02 27.98 9.82
CA LYS A 197 1.38 26.87 10.55
C LYS A 197 0.01 26.50 10.00
N ALA A 198 -0.77 27.45 9.48
CA ALA A 198 -2.09 27.16 8.93
C ALA A 198 -1.99 26.35 7.63
N ALA A 199 -1.06 26.73 6.75
CA ALA A 199 -0.79 25.98 5.53
C ALA A 199 -0.16 24.61 5.83
N ILE A 200 0.75 24.49 6.81
CA ILE A 200 1.31 23.22 7.25
C ILE A 200 0.17 22.28 7.70
N ALA A 201 -0.70 22.76 8.60
CA ALA A 201 -1.80 21.97 9.12
C ALA A 201 -2.74 21.49 8.01
N ARG A 202 -3.15 22.37 7.10
CA ARG A 202 -4.04 22.04 5.98
C ARG A 202 -3.43 20.95 5.09
N ASN A 203 -2.21 21.17 4.57
CA ASN A 203 -1.60 20.24 3.65
C ASN A 203 -1.32 18.87 4.30
N ALA A 204 -0.86 18.87 5.56
CA ALA A 204 -0.63 17.61 6.29
C ALA A 204 -1.94 16.86 6.58
N SER A 205 -3.02 17.58 6.89
CA SER A 205 -4.34 16.98 7.12
C SER A 205 -4.92 16.34 5.86
N GLU A 206 -4.79 17.00 4.70
CA GLU A 206 -5.24 16.44 3.42
C GLU A 206 -4.40 15.25 2.97
N ILE A 207 -3.08 15.27 3.17
CA ILE A 207 -2.22 14.10 2.92
C ILE A 207 -2.67 12.94 3.80
N ARG A 208 -2.86 13.15 5.10
CA ARG A 208 -3.30 12.09 6.01
C ARG A 208 -4.67 11.52 5.62
N GLY A 209 -5.64 12.37 5.26
CA GLY A 209 -6.95 11.92 4.82
C GLY A 209 -6.89 11.06 3.56
N ALA A 210 -6.03 11.42 2.60
CA ALA A 210 -5.79 10.61 1.41
C ALA A 210 -5.11 9.27 1.76
N LEU A 211 -4.10 9.29 2.62
CA LEU A 211 -3.39 8.07 3.05
C LEU A 211 -4.28 7.14 3.87
N ASP A 212 -5.20 7.67 4.69
CA ASP A 212 -6.18 6.89 5.45
C ASP A 212 -7.10 6.10 4.51
N ILE A 213 -7.67 6.75 3.50
CA ILE A 213 -8.50 6.09 2.47
C ILE A 213 -7.70 5.02 1.70
N LEU A 214 -6.44 5.27 1.38
CA LEU A 214 -5.57 4.29 0.70
C LEU A 214 -5.06 3.19 1.63
N GLY A 215 -5.35 3.28 2.94
CA GLY A 215 -4.85 2.36 3.96
C GLY A 215 -3.33 2.42 4.14
N CYS A 216 -2.76 3.63 4.00
CA CYS A 216 -1.34 3.91 4.09
C CYS A 216 -1.03 5.06 5.06
N ASP A 217 -1.91 5.38 6.03
CA ASP A 217 -1.61 6.39 7.05
C ASP A 217 -0.56 5.85 8.03
N PRO A 218 0.65 6.44 8.10
CA PRO A 218 1.72 5.96 8.99
C PRO A 218 1.38 6.11 10.47
N PHE A 219 0.37 6.92 10.83
CA PHE A 219 -0.11 7.07 12.21
C PHE A 219 -1.23 6.06 12.58
N ASP A 220 -1.65 5.21 11.66
CA ASP A 220 -2.58 4.13 11.98
C ASP A 220 -1.90 3.11 12.90
N ALA A 221 -2.64 2.66 13.93
CA ALA A 221 -2.19 1.65 14.88
C ALA A 221 -1.77 0.33 14.21
N ALA A 222 -2.34 0.01 13.05
CA ALA A 222 -1.96 -1.18 12.26
C ALA A 222 -0.48 -1.15 11.81
N PHE A 223 0.11 0.04 11.67
CA PHE A 223 1.51 0.23 11.28
C PHE A 223 2.41 0.63 12.45
N ALA A 224 1.84 0.89 13.63
CA ALA A 224 2.61 1.05 14.86
C ALA A 224 3.35 -0.26 15.15
N SER A 225 4.66 -0.25 15.06
CA SER A 225 5.49 -1.46 15.21
C SER A 225 5.24 -2.08 16.59
N THR A 226 4.75 -3.30 16.60
CA THR A 226 4.57 -4.15 17.80
C THR A 226 5.91 -4.61 18.40
N GLY A 227 6.89 -3.77 18.48
CA GLY A 227 8.22 -4.09 19.01
C GLY A 227 9.27 -3.01 18.78
N GLY A 228 8.89 -1.91 18.10
CA GLY A 228 9.84 -0.87 17.72
C GLY A 228 10.05 0.27 18.73
N SER A 229 9.18 0.44 19.73
CA SER A 229 9.29 1.59 20.64
C SER A 229 10.60 1.57 21.45
N ASP A 230 10.98 0.44 22.01
CA ASP A 230 12.19 0.33 22.82
C ASP A 230 13.47 0.33 21.97
N LEU A 231 13.42 -0.35 20.81
CA LEU A 231 14.54 -0.37 19.88
C LEU A 231 14.71 1.00 19.19
N SER A 232 13.62 1.64 18.80
CA SER A 232 13.62 2.98 18.23
C SER A 232 14.10 4.03 19.22
N ALA A 233 13.66 3.96 20.46
CA ALA A 233 14.12 4.85 21.53
C ALA A 233 15.61 4.62 21.87
N ALA A 234 16.07 3.39 21.90
CA ALA A 234 17.47 3.05 22.10
C ALA A 234 18.35 3.52 20.94
N LEU A 235 17.87 3.36 19.70
CA LEU A 235 18.54 3.85 18.49
C LEU A 235 18.60 5.39 18.48
N ASP A 236 17.51 6.07 18.76
CA ASP A 236 17.47 7.54 18.85
C ASP A 236 18.43 8.05 19.93
N GLY A 237 18.45 7.41 21.10
CA GLY A 237 19.40 7.72 22.17
C GLY A 237 20.86 7.52 21.74
N THR A 238 21.15 6.45 21.03
CA THR A 238 22.51 6.14 20.53
C THR A 238 22.95 7.17 19.49
N ILE A 239 22.08 7.54 18.55
CA ILE A 239 22.39 8.54 17.53
C ILE A 239 22.58 9.92 18.17
N LYS A 240 21.74 10.31 19.14
CA LYS A 240 21.90 11.57 19.88
C LYS A 240 23.25 11.65 20.61
N LEU A 241 23.73 10.54 21.17
CA LEU A 241 25.07 10.46 21.75
C LEU A 241 26.17 10.70 20.70
N ALA A 242 26.07 10.04 19.55
CA ALA A 242 27.02 10.23 18.45
C ALA A 242 27.00 11.68 17.91
N LEU A 243 25.82 12.30 17.83
CA LEU A 243 25.68 13.71 17.43
C LEU A 243 26.27 14.68 18.44
N ALA A 244 26.14 14.39 19.74
CA ALA A 244 26.78 15.17 20.79
C ALA A 244 28.31 15.10 20.71
N GLU A 245 28.88 13.91 20.49
CA GLU A 245 30.31 13.74 20.28
C GLU A 245 30.81 14.45 19.01
N ARG A 246 30.02 14.41 17.93
CA ARG A 246 30.32 15.16 16.68
C ARG A 246 30.34 16.67 16.96
N ALA A 247 29.39 17.20 17.71
CA ALA A 247 29.36 18.61 18.09
C ALA A 247 30.58 18.98 18.94
N ALA A 248 30.93 18.19 19.94
CA ALA A 248 32.11 18.39 20.78
C ALA A 248 33.43 18.34 19.97
N ALA A 249 33.53 17.45 18.97
CA ALA A 249 34.66 17.43 18.03
C ALA A 249 34.79 18.73 17.25
N ARG A 250 33.67 19.27 16.76
CA ARG A 250 33.65 20.58 16.03
C ARG A 250 34.08 21.74 16.92
N GLU A 251 33.66 21.77 18.20
CA GLU A 251 34.07 22.81 19.16
C GLU A 251 35.59 22.76 19.42
N ARG A 252 36.18 21.57 19.48
CA ARG A 252 37.65 21.37 19.59
C ARG A 252 38.37 21.59 18.27
N LYS A 253 37.67 21.91 17.17
CA LYS A 253 38.18 22.03 15.80
C LYS A 253 38.81 20.74 15.28
N ASP A 254 38.39 19.60 15.78
CA ASP A 254 38.72 18.28 15.28
C ASP A 254 37.75 17.84 14.20
N PHE A 255 37.95 18.42 13.01
CA PHE A 255 37.08 18.17 11.87
C PHE A 255 37.19 16.73 11.35
N ALA A 256 38.36 16.10 11.51
CA ALA A 256 38.54 14.72 11.10
C ALA A 256 37.66 13.75 11.92
N ALA A 257 37.61 13.92 13.26
CA ALA A 257 36.71 13.12 14.09
C ALA A 257 35.23 13.41 13.81
N SER A 258 34.87 14.68 13.56
CA SER A 258 33.50 15.08 13.21
C SER A 258 33.04 14.42 11.90
N ASP A 259 33.90 14.39 10.87
CA ASP A 259 33.60 13.78 9.58
C ASP A 259 33.55 12.24 9.67
N ALA A 260 34.44 11.62 10.44
CA ALA A 260 34.42 10.18 10.68
C ALA A 260 33.09 9.72 11.32
N ILE A 261 32.54 10.48 12.27
CA ILE A 261 31.25 10.17 12.88
C ILE A 261 30.11 10.27 11.83
N ARG A 262 30.10 11.34 11.03
CA ARG A 262 29.09 11.53 9.97
C ARG A 262 29.15 10.40 8.94
N ASP A 263 30.33 10.07 8.46
CA ASP A 263 30.54 9.06 7.43
C ASP A 263 30.25 7.65 7.98
N GLY A 264 30.55 7.39 9.25
CA GLY A 264 30.18 6.16 9.93
C GLY A 264 28.66 5.99 10.05
N LEU A 265 27.95 7.03 10.40
CA LEU A 265 26.47 7.00 10.43
C LEU A 265 25.87 6.85 9.04
N ALA A 266 26.43 7.53 8.04
CA ALA A 266 26.01 7.41 6.64
C ALA A 266 26.21 5.97 6.10
N ALA A 267 27.28 5.30 6.47
CA ALA A 267 27.53 3.90 6.12
C ALA A 267 26.49 2.92 6.71
N LEU A 268 25.83 3.33 7.79
CA LEU A 268 24.72 2.59 8.41
C LEU A 268 23.34 3.01 7.88
N GLY A 269 23.28 3.81 6.80
CA GLY A 269 22.03 4.32 6.21
C GLY A 269 21.41 5.48 7.00
N ILE A 270 22.15 6.13 7.92
CA ILE A 270 21.66 7.24 8.73
C ILE A 270 22.16 8.55 8.14
N THR A 271 21.25 9.40 7.67
CA THR A 271 21.57 10.73 7.16
C THR A 271 21.41 11.77 8.25
N ILE A 272 22.39 12.71 8.36
CA ILE A 272 22.37 13.82 9.29
C ILE A 272 22.17 15.12 8.53
N GLU A 273 21.20 15.93 8.96
CA GLU A 273 20.96 17.30 8.50
C GLU A 273 21.27 18.29 9.63
N ASP A 274 22.19 19.22 9.41
CA ASP A 274 22.46 20.31 10.34
C ASP A 274 21.38 21.41 10.14
N THR A 275 20.50 21.62 11.12
CA THR A 275 19.45 22.65 11.08
C THR A 275 19.73 23.78 12.08
N ALA A 276 19.03 24.90 11.94
CA ALA A 276 19.15 26.02 12.88
C ALA A 276 18.75 25.67 14.33
N GLN A 277 17.93 24.58 14.51
CA GLN A 277 17.50 24.07 15.80
C GLN A 277 18.39 22.91 16.32
N GLY A 278 19.45 22.58 15.58
CA GLY A 278 20.35 21.44 15.91
C GLY A 278 20.35 20.36 14.83
N PRO A 279 21.24 19.37 14.95
CA PRO A 279 21.32 18.29 13.99
C PRO A 279 20.09 17.38 14.07
N ARG A 280 19.58 16.99 12.90
CA ARG A 280 18.50 16.00 12.71
C ARG A 280 19.04 14.79 12.01
N TRP A 281 18.41 13.65 12.22
CA TRP A 281 18.76 12.41 11.56
C TRP A 281 17.54 11.72 10.94
N SER A 282 17.77 10.96 9.88
CA SER A 282 16.79 10.09 9.26
C SER A 282 17.46 8.80 8.77
N ILE A 283 16.69 7.73 8.63
CA ILE A 283 17.13 6.48 8.03
C ILE A 283 16.73 6.51 6.55
N ASN A 284 17.68 6.21 5.66
CA ASN A 284 17.46 6.13 4.22
C ASN A 284 16.84 4.79 3.80
#